data_6bf1ad419c4d0c390cb7cbd8f330fca4
#
_entry.id   6bf1ad419c4d0c390cb7cbd8f330fca4
#
_cell.length_a   1.000
_cell.length_b   1.000
_cell.length_c   1.000
_cell.angle_alpha   90.00
_cell.angle_beta   90.00
_cell.angle_gamma   90.00
#
_symmetry.space_group_name_H-M   'P 1'
#
loop_
_entity.id
_entity.type
_entity.pdbx_description
1 polymer ?
#
loop_
_entity_poly.entity_id
_entity_poly.type
_entity_poly.pdbx_seq_one_letter_code
_entity_poly.pdbx_strand_id
1 'polypeptide(L)'
;MRLTCLLKYFAFAICLCGFSGQAKQAESIDLIVGLSKPPYIIEELQSGFEIELITHVLTQMNIRPSFLYVPLGRSVDLLDKDVGQALLTVNKNIVSNDEHRTEPYVVYQNVAISLKDSKIKISDISELTEYRVAAFQMANRYLGKKYGRTVKRSKHYLEVPNQFRQVKLFLEKRVEVVVMDINIFNYYLEKVEGPNAKTEVDIHYIFPRNPYSLAFKDTKYVKPFNYHLAIFKESPEYQALLQQYKLQSQ
;
A
#
# COMPACT_ATOMS: atom_id res chain seq x y z
N MET A 1 44.39 -83.25 -8.37
CA MET A 1 44.91 -81.98 -8.85
C MET A 1 43.68 -81.11 -9.28
N ARG A 2 43.06 -80.41 -8.37
CA ARG A 2 41.95 -79.47 -8.67
C ARG A 2 42.16 -78.23 -7.77
N LEU A 3 42.48 -77.15 -8.41
CA LEU A 3 42.61 -75.81 -7.82
C LEU A 3 41.27 -75.15 -7.68
N THR A 4 40.78 -74.93 -6.49
CA THR A 4 39.57 -74.19 -6.22
C THR A 4 39.90 -72.74 -5.80
N CYS A 5 39.59 -71.82 -6.68
CA CYS A 5 39.78 -70.40 -6.51
C CYS A 5 38.55 -69.84 -5.67
N LEU A 6 38.80 -69.35 -4.45
CA LEU A 6 37.85 -68.68 -3.61
C LEU A 6 37.88 -67.19 -3.93
N LEU A 7 36.83 -66.70 -4.60
CA LEU A 7 36.60 -65.28 -4.85
C LEU A 7 35.89 -64.67 -3.63
N LYS A 8 36.58 -63.81 -2.89
CA LYS A 8 36.02 -63.05 -1.78
C LYS A 8 35.35 -61.82 -2.34
N TYR A 9 34.02 -61.79 -2.29
CA TYR A 9 33.23 -60.59 -2.52
C TYR A 9 33.34 -59.65 -1.32
N PHE A 10 34.03 -58.54 -1.53
CA PHE A 10 34.09 -57.44 -0.58
C PHE A 10 32.91 -56.50 -0.89
N ALA A 11 31.81 -56.63 -0.12
CA ALA A 11 30.67 -55.76 -0.22
C ALA A 11 31.01 -54.40 0.44
N PHE A 12 31.28 -53.38 -0.38
CA PHE A 12 31.41 -52.00 0.05
C PHE A 12 30.04 -51.40 0.24
N ALA A 13 29.51 -51.38 1.48
CA ALA A 13 28.27 -50.71 1.85
C ALA A 13 28.54 -49.21 1.90
N ILE A 14 28.16 -48.46 0.83
CA ILE A 14 28.14 -47.01 0.83
C ILE A 14 26.91 -46.58 1.66
N CYS A 15 27.16 -46.16 2.91
CA CYS A 15 26.16 -45.43 3.70
C CYS A 15 25.92 -44.07 3.07
N LEU A 16 24.91 -43.96 2.21
CA LEU A 16 24.35 -42.70 1.79
C LEU A 16 23.59 -42.10 3.01
N CYS A 17 24.30 -41.37 3.86
CA CYS A 17 23.68 -40.47 4.80
C CYS A 17 22.97 -39.36 4.00
N GLY A 18 21.72 -39.60 3.65
CA GLY A 18 20.85 -38.60 3.11
C GLY A 18 20.71 -37.45 4.13
N PHE A 19 21.47 -36.37 3.92
CA PHE A 19 21.14 -35.09 4.55
C PHE A 19 19.78 -34.68 4.03
N SER A 20 18.71 -35.13 4.72
CA SER A 20 17.39 -34.53 4.59
C SER A 20 17.49 -33.13 5.18
N GLY A 21 17.98 -32.19 4.39
CA GLY A 21 17.83 -30.77 4.69
C GLY A 21 16.34 -30.50 4.74
N GLN A 22 15.75 -30.47 5.93
CA GLN A 22 14.41 -29.92 6.11
C GLN A 22 14.49 -28.47 5.66
N ALA A 23 14.09 -28.21 4.41
CA ALA A 23 13.85 -26.86 3.95
C ALA A 23 12.81 -26.27 4.91
N LYS A 24 13.24 -25.33 5.76
CA LYS A 24 12.34 -24.62 6.67
C LYS A 24 11.28 -23.95 5.80
N GLN A 25 10.07 -24.46 5.87
CA GLN A 25 8.96 -23.91 5.10
C GLN A 25 8.83 -22.43 5.43
N ALA A 26 8.80 -21.58 4.40
CA ALA A 26 8.65 -20.14 4.60
C ALA A 26 7.38 -19.87 5.39
N GLU A 27 7.47 -19.07 6.42
CA GLU A 27 6.32 -18.59 7.19
C GLU A 27 5.39 -17.81 6.24
N SER A 28 4.08 -17.98 6.35
CA SER A 28 3.11 -17.22 5.56
C SER A 28 2.34 -16.27 6.46
N ILE A 29 2.14 -15.02 6.03
CA ILE A 29 1.32 -14.05 6.72
C ILE A 29 0.28 -13.44 5.80
N ASP A 30 -0.94 -13.24 6.32
CA ASP A 30 -2.03 -12.58 5.62
C ASP A 30 -2.01 -11.08 5.93
N LEU A 31 -1.97 -10.29 4.87
CA LEU A 31 -1.87 -8.83 4.90
C LEU A 31 -3.19 -8.22 4.44
N ILE A 32 -3.82 -7.44 5.30
CA ILE A 32 -5.02 -6.70 4.97
C ILE A 32 -4.62 -5.47 4.15
N VAL A 33 -5.26 -5.31 2.99
CA VAL A 33 -4.94 -4.28 2.01
C VAL A 33 -6.21 -3.53 1.61
N GLY A 34 -6.10 -2.22 1.39
CA GLY A 34 -7.19 -1.43 0.80
C GLY A 34 -7.48 -1.85 -0.64
N LEU A 35 -8.66 -1.51 -1.16
CA LEU A 35 -9.01 -1.70 -2.58
C LEU A 35 -8.05 -0.94 -3.49
N SER A 36 -8.12 -1.23 -4.81
CA SER A 36 -7.27 -0.61 -5.83
C SER A 36 -7.15 0.91 -5.69
N LYS A 37 -5.91 1.37 -5.60
CA LYS A 37 -5.48 2.77 -5.58
C LYS A 37 -4.14 2.89 -6.34
N PRO A 38 -4.17 2.68 -7.66
CA PRO A 38 -2.97 2.76 -8.48
C PRO A 38 -2.33 4.16 -8.42
N PRO A 39 -1.01 4.27 -8.57
CA PRO A 39 -0.05 3.22 -8.92
C PRO A 39 0.41 2.36 -7.74
N TYR A 40 -0.10 2.60 -6.53
CA TYR A 40 0.37 1.96 -5.30
C TYR A 40 -0.16 0.53 -5.11
N ILE A 41 -1.44 0.32 -5.36
CA ILE A 41 -2.12 -0.98 -5.24
C ILE A 41 -3.02 -1.18 -6.46
N ILE A 42 -2.83 -2.29 -7.16
CA ILE A 42 -3.59 -2.70 -8.35
C ILE A 42 -4.10 -4.12 -8.08
N GLU A 43 -5.30 -4.21 -7.48
CA GLU A 43 -5.89 -5.47 -7.01
C GLU A 43 -6.03 -6.48 -8.15
N GLU A 44 -6.52 -6.05 -9.32
CA GLU A 44 -6.78 -6.91 -10.47
C GLU A 44 -5.51 -7.60 -11.00
N LEU A 45 -4.35 -7.00 -10.78
CA LEU A 45 -3.04 -7.52 -11.19
C LEU A 45 -2.25 -8.09 -10.00
N GLN A 46 -2.76 -7.99 -8.80
CA GLN A 46 -2.05 -8.29 -7.54
C GLN A 46 -0.65 -7.64 -7.50
N SER A 47 -0.56 -6.39 -7.96
CA SER A 47 0.67 -5.63 -8.15
C SER A 47 0.51 -4.19 -7.66
N GLY A 48 1.48 -3.36 -7.93
CA GLY A 48 1.54 -1.98 -7.50
C GLY A 48 2.73 -1.73 -6.59
N PHE A 49 3.16 -0.48 -6.53
CA PHE A 49 4.36 -0.10 -5.79
C PHE A 49 4.40 -0.66 -4.36
N GLU A 50 3.30 -0.52 -3.60
CA GLU A 50 3.23 -1.01 -2.21
C GLU A 50 3.28 -2.54 -2.16
N ILE A 51 2.56 -3.23 -3.04
CA ILE A 51 2.49 -4.69 -3.07
C ILE A 51 3.87 -5.28 -3.35
N GLU A 52 4.56 -4.76 -4.36
CA GLU A 52 5.88 -5.26 -4.77
C GLU A 52 6.96 -4.94 -3.73
N LEU A 53 6.94 -3.71 -3.15
CA LEU A 53 7.86 -3.33 -2.08
C LEU A 53 7.70 -4.26 -0.86
N ILE A 54 6.46 -4.41 -0.38
CA ILE A 54 6.16 -5.24 0.80
C ILE A 54 6.52 -6.71 0.54
N THR A 55 6.21 -7.22 -0.66
CA THR A 55 6.58 -8.58 -1.07
C THR A 55 8.09 -8.76 -1.04
N HIS A 56 8.85 -7.80 -1.59
CA HIS A 56 10.31 -7.86 -1.58
C HIS A 56 10.84 -7.94 -0.14
N VAL A 57 10.45 -6.99 0.71
CA VAL A 57 10.94 -6.91 2.09
C VAL A 57 10.59 -8.17 2.90
N LEU A 58 9.36 -8.67 2.82
CA LEU A 58 8.94 -9.88 3.53
C LEU A 58 9.65 -11.14 3.01
N THR A 59 9.92 -11.21 1.71
CA THR A 59 10.68 -12.33 1.12
C THR A 59 12.11 -12.37 1.68
N GLN A 60 12.75 -11.22 1.87
CA GLN A 60 14.07 -11.14 2.53
C GLN A 60 14.03 -11.61 4.00
N MET A 61 12.87 -11.53 4.65
CA MET A 61 12.63 -12.08 5.99
C MET A 61 12.27 -13.57 5.96
N ASN A 62 12.28 -14.24 4.80
CA ASN A 62 11.78 -15.61 4.59
C ASN A 62 10.30 -15.77 4.95
N ILE A 63 9.51 -14.73 4.69
CA ILE A 63 8.06 -14.70 4.91
C ILE A 63 7.36 -14.56 3.54
N ARG A 64 6.34 -15.41 3.30
CA ARG A 64 5.48 -15.33 2.13
C ARG A 64 4.27 -14.47 2.43
N PRO A 65 4.07 -13.31 1.78
CA PRO A 65 2.86 -12.52 1.94
C PRO A 65 1.68 -13.13 1.18
N SER A 66 0.49 -13.00 1.76
CA SER A 66 -0.81 -13.22 1.13
C SER A 66 -1.64 -11.95 1.32
N PHE A 67 -2.30 -11.44 0.29
CA PHE A 67 -2.98 -10.15 0.34
C PHE A 67 -4.50 -10.33 0.32
N LEU A 68 -5.15 -9.78 1.35
CA LEU A 68 -6.61 -9.74 1.48
C LEU A 68 -7.10 -8.32 1.20
N TYR A 69 -7.70 -8.11 0.02
CA TYR A 69 -8.21 -6.82 -0.42
C TYR A 69 -9.59 -6.53 0.19
N VAL A 70 -9.72 -5.42 0.87
CA VAL A 70 -10.97 -5.04 1.56
C VAL A 70 -11.20 -3.52 1.51
N PRO A 71 -12.45 -3.06 1.57
CA PRO A 71 -12.71 -1.63 1.76
C PRO A 71 -12.04 -1.11 3.03
N LEU A 72 -11.40 0.07 2.95
CA LEU A 72 -10.66 0.69 4.06
C LEU A 72 -11.47 0.78 5.36
N GLY A 73 -12.78 1.00 5.26
CA GLY A 73 -13.67 1.06 6.42
C GLY A 73 -13.77 -0.24 7.22
N ARG A 74 -13.35 -1.39 6.66
CA ARG A 74 -13.35 -2.69 7.33
C ARG A 74 -11.96 -3.14 7.78
N SER A 75 -10.90 -2.51 7.26
CA SER A 75 -9.53 -3.04 7.39
C SER A 75 -9.04 -3.10 8.84
N VAL A 76 -9.33 -2.09 9.65
CA VAL A 76 -8.93 -2.07 11.07
C VAL A 76 -9.67 -3.12 11.87
N ASP A 77 -10.99 -3.23 11.68
CA ASP A 77 -11.83 -4.23 12.37
C ASP A 77 -11.39 -5.68 12.07
N LEU A 78 -10.91 -5.92 10.84
CA LEU A 78 -10.42 -7.25 10.45
C LEU A 78 -9.08 -7.58 11.10
N LEU A 79 -8.20 -6.59 11.28
CA LEU A 79 -6.96 -6.77 12.02
C LEU A 79 -7.24 -7.11 13.49
N ASP A 80 -8.20 -6.40 14.11
CA ASP A 80 -8.61 -6.63 15.50
C ASP A 80 -9.24 -8.02 15.69
N LYS A 81 -9.93 -8.54 14.67
CA LYS A 81 -10.59 -9.87 14.68
C LYS A 81 -9.70 -11.03 14.22
N ASP A 82 -8.40 -10.84 14.16
CA ASP A 82 -7.45 -11.90 13.76
C ASP A 82 -7.64 -12.45 12.33
N VAL A 83 -8.27 -11.68 11.44
CA VAL A 83 -8.46 -12.10 10.04
C VAL A 83 -7.15 -11.95 9.24
N GLY A 84 -6.28 -11.03 9.64
CA GLY A 84 -4.94 -10.88 9.08
C GLY A 84 -3.91 -10.52 10.15
N GLN A 85 -2.63 -10.73 9.85
CA GLN A 85 -1.53 -10.47 10.76
C GLN A 85 -0.92 -9.08 10.60
N ALA A 86 -1.22 -8.39 9.50
CA ALA A 86 -0.75 -7.03 9.29
C ALA A 86 -1.72 -6.22 8.41
N LEU A 87 -1.61 -4.89 8.48
CA LEU A 87 -2.44 -3.94 7.75
C LEU A 87 -1.54 -2.93 7.02
N LEU A 88 -1.71 -2.82 5.70
CA LEU A 88 -0.98 -1.88 4.85
C LEU A 88 -1.54 -0.46 4.94
N THR A 89 -0.69 0.49 4.56
CA THR A 89 -1.04 1.90 4.35
C THR A 89 -1.69 2.54 5.57
N VAL A 90 -1.12 2.31 6.74
CA VAL A 90 -1.56 2.95 7.99
C VAL A 90 -0.68 4.15 8.35
N ASN A 91 -1.25 5.08 9.10
CA ASN A 91 -0.51 6.15 9.76
C ASN A 91 -0.91 6.22 11.24
N LYS A 92 -0.31 7.15 11.99
CA LYS A 92 -0.56 7.33 13.43
C LYS A 92 -2.03 7.65 13.79
N ASN A 93 -2.81 8.15 12.83
CA ASN A 93 -4.23 8.45 13.05
C ASN A 93 -5.10 7.19 13.00
N ILE A 94 -4.59 6.10 12.41
CA ILE A 94 -5.28 4.81 12.25
C ILE A 94 -4.79 3.81 13.28
N VAL A 95 -3.48 3.59 13.36
CA VAL A 95 -2.84 2.75 14.39
C VAL A 95 -1.94 3.67 15.20
N SER A 96 -2.37 4.03 16.40
CA SER A 96 -1.68 5.01 17.25
C SER A 96 -0.48 4.45 18.02
N ASN A 97 -0.45 3.13 18.27
CA ASN A 97 0.66 2.49 18.95
C ASN A 97 1.85 2.32 17.99
N ASP A 98 2.95 3.02 18.27
CA ASP A 98 4.15 3.03 17.44
C ASP A 98 4.87 1.67 17.42
N GLU A 99 4.74 0.85 18.46
CA GLU A 99 5.39 -0.47 18.54
C GLU A 99 4.90 -1.44 17.46
N HIS A 100 3.65 -1.28 17.02
CA HIS A 100 3.06 -2.09 15.98
C HIS A 100 3.34 -1.56 14.57
N ARG A 101 3.77 -0.30 14.43
CA ARG A 101 4.01 0.31 13.12
C ARG A 101 5.48 0.22 12.73
N THR A 102 5.70 -0.10 11.46
CA THR A 102 7.04 0.00 10.86
C THR A 102 7.45 1.46 10.63
N GLU A 103 8.72 1.67 10.27
CA GLU A 103 9.10 2.91 9.59
C GLU A 103 8.25 3.11 8.33
N PRO A 104 8.01 4.35 7.92
CA PRO A 104 7.25 4.62 6.71
C PRO A 104 7.93 4.03 5.47
N TYR A 105 7.16 3.29 4.69
CA TYR A 105 7.63 2.70 3.45
C TYR A 105 7.18 3.47 2.20
N VAL A 106 6.13 4.31 2.32
CA VAL A 106 5.59 5.13 1.24
C VAL A 106 5.08 6.47 1.79
N VAL A 107 5.16 7.53 0.99
CA VAL A 107 4.63 8.85 1.34
C VAL A 107 3.65 9.31 0.27
N TYR A 108 2.41 9.59 0.68
CA TYR A 108 1.39 10.16 -0.20
C TYR A 108 1.36 11.70 -0.08
N GLN A 109 1.05 12.34 -1.19
CA GLN A 109 0.71 13.75 -1.21
C GLN A 109 -0.78 13.91 -1.50
N ASN A 110 -1.58 13.95 -0.45
CA ASN A 110 -2.99 14.30 -0.60
C ASN A 110 -3.13 15.79 -0.92
N VAL A 111 -4.05 16.09 -1.80
CA VAL A 111 -4.36 17.45 -2.29
C VAL A 111 -5.87 17.63 -2.41
N ALA A 112 -6.34 18.86 -2.45
CA ALA A 112 -7.66 19.17 -2.96
C ALA A 112 -7.51 19.58 -4.44
N ILE A 113 -8.41 19.12 -5.30
CA ILE A 113 -8.35 19.33 -6.74
C ILE A 113 -9.68 19.88 -7.22
N SER A 114 -9.67 20.97 -7.98
CA SER A 114 -10.82 21.56 -8.63
C SER A 114 -10.59 21.72 -10.14
N LEU A 115 -11.67 21.83 -10.92
CA LEU A 115 -11.56 22.15 -12.33
C LEU A 115 -11.06 23.60 -12.48
N LYS A 116 -10.15 23.84 -13.39
CA LYS A 116 -9.57 25.16 -13.63
C LYS A 116 -10.61 26.20 -14.06
N ASP A 117 -11.62 25.77 -14.84
CA ASP A 117 -12.71 26.64 -15.28
C ASP A 117 -13.62 27.11 -14.13
N SER A 118 -13.64 26.38 -13.00
CA SER A 118 -14.40 26.75 -11.81
C SER A 118 -13.81 27.95 -11.06
N LYS A 119 -12.52 28.28 -11.29
CA LYS A 119 -11.78 29.36 -10.62
C LYS A 119 -11.77 29.24 -9.09
N ILE A 120 -12.01 28.04 -8.57
CA ILE A 120 -11.97 27.75 -7.13
C ILE A 120 -10.52 27.92 -6.64
N LYS A 121 -10.38 28.60 -5.49
CA LYS A 121 -9.09 28.71 -4.81
C LYS A 121 -9.26 28.26 -3.37
N ILE A 122 -8.42 27.34 -2.94
CA ILE A 122 -8.44 26.77 -1.59
C ILE A 122 -7.04 26.87 -1.01
N SER A 123 -6.90 27.61 0.08
CA SER A 123 -5.65 27.85 0.80
C SER A 123 -5.61 27.18 2.17
N ASP A 124 -6.79 26.85 2.72
CA ASP A 124 -6.91 26.17 4.01
C ASP A 124 -8.00 25.08 3.99
N ILE A 125 -7.81 24.07 4.83
CA ILE A 125 -8.75 22.94 4.99
C ILE A 125 -10.17 23.41 5.35
N SER A 126 -10.31 24.50 6.11
CA SER A 126 -11.63 25.00 6.54
C SER A 126 -12.51 25.47 5.38
N GLU A 127 -11.91 25.93 4.29
CA GLU A 127 -12.63 26.43 3.11
C GLU A 127 -13.34 25.30 2.34
N LEU A 128 -12.95 24.04 2.57
CA LEU A 128 -13.62 22.87 1.97
C LEU A 128 -15.11 22.77 2.34
N THR A 129 -15.56 23.41 3.43
CA THR A 129 -16.98 23.42 3.81
C THR A 129 -17.89 24.17 2.83
N GLU A 130 -17.33 25.01 1.97
CA GLU A 130 -18.04 25.83 1.00
C GLU A 130 -18.39 25.09 -0.29
N TYR A 131 -17.78 23.92 -0.50
CA TYR A 131 -17.87 23.16 -1.74
C TYR A 131 -18.49 21.77 -1.55
N ARG A 132 -19.00 21.22 -2.67
CA ARG A 132 -19.36 19.79 -2.74
C ARG A 132 -18.07 18.98 -2.89
N VAL A 133 -17.67 18.30 -1.82
CA VAL A 133 -16.40 17.58 -1.74
C VAL A 133 -16.60 16.08 -1.76
N ALA A 134 -15.89 15.38 -2.63
CA ALA A 134 -15.70 13.92 -2.54
C ALA A 134 -14.28 13.59 -2.09
N ALA A 135 -14.16 12.74 -1.07
CA ALA A 135 -12.87 12.24 -0.58
C ALA A 135 -12.81 10.70 -0.64
N PHE A 136 -11.63 10.15 -0.48
CA PHE A 136 -11.48 8.70 -0.31
C PHE A 136 -12.07 8.23 1.02
N GLN A 137 -12.42 6.94 1.10
CA GLN A 137 -13.04 6.35 2.29
C GLN A 137 -12.13 6.52 3.53
N MET A 138 -12.71 6.93 4.65
CA MET A 138 -12.04 7.24 5.91
C MET A 138 -11.06 8.45 5.84
N ALA A 139 -11.13 9.29 4.83
CA ALA A 139 -10.31 10.50 4.75
C ALA A 139 -10.42 11.36 6.00
N ASN A 140 -11.63 11.43 6.61
CA ASN A 140 -11.89 12.13 7.87
C ASN A 140 -11.01 11.66 9.05
N ARG A 141 -10.50 10.42 9.01
CA ARG A 141 -9.55 9.88 10.00
C ARG A 141 -8.11 9.98 9.52
N TYR A 142 -7.83 9.56 8.27
CA TYR A 142 -6.48 9.51 7.70
C TYR A 142 -5.83 10.89 7.61
N LEU A 143 -6.60 11.94 7.25
CA LEU A 143 -6.09 13.30 7.08
C LEU A 143 -6.05 14.12 8.39
N GLY A 144 -6.38 13.47 9.50
CA GLY A 144 -6.20 14.01 10.84
C GLY A 144 -7.36 14.85 11.37
N LYS A 145 -7.21 15.26 12.64
CA LYS A 145 -8.32 15.87 13.43
C LYS A 145 -8.85 17.18 12.85
N LYS A 146 -7.99 18.02 12.24
CA LYS A 146 -8.45 19.30 11.64
C LYS A 146 -9.41 19.00 10.48
N TYR A 147 -8.99 18.14 9.55
CA TYR A 147 -9.83 17.75 8.42
C TYR A 147 -11.14 17.08 8.87
N GLY A 148 -11.05 16.08 9.75
CA GLY A 148 -12.25 15.38 10.25
C GLY A 148 -13.27 16.30 10.90
N ARG A 149 -12.83 17.32 11.68
CA ARG A 149 -13.73 18.32 12.26
C ARG A 149 -14.33 19.25 11.20
N THR A 150 -13.56 19.61 10.18
CA THR A 150 -14.02 20.46 9.08
C THR A 150 -15.12 19.77 8.29
N VAL A 151 -14.86 18.57 7.78
CA VAL A 151 -15.82 17.88 6.91
C VAL A 151 -17.07 17.41 7.65
N LYS A 152 -17.00 17.18 8.96
CA LYS A 152 -18.19 16.90 9.78
C LYS A 152 -19.21 18.05 9.80
N ARG A 153 -18.77 19.28 9.54
CA ARG A 153 -19.64 20.47 9.47
C ARG A 153 -20.18 20.74 8.06
N SER A 154 -19.58 20.10 7.04
CA SER A 154 -20.03 20.26 5.66
C SER A 154 -21.29 19.44 5.40
N LYS A 155 -22.29 20.07 4.76
CA LYS A 155 -23.53 19.39 4.31
C LYS A 155 -23.34 18.62 3.00
N HIS A 156 -22.25 18.87 2.29
CA HIS A 156 -21.99 18.39 0.93
C HIS A 156 -20.71 17.60 0.81
N TYR A 157 -20.32 16.93 1.91
CA TYR A 157 -19.17 16.04 1.95
C TYR A 157 -19.59 14.58 1.80
N LEU A 158 -18.86 13.83 0.97
CA LEU A 158 -19.03 12.38 0.85
C LEU A 158 -17.69 11.67 0.77
N GLU A 159 -17.63 10.44 1.28
CA GLU A 159 -16.49 9.55 1.14
C GLU A 159 -16.82 8.42 0.14
N VAL A 160 -15.92 8.19 -0.80
CA VAL A 160 -16.09 7.23 -1.90
C VAL A 160 -15.06 6.10 -1.76
N PRO A 161 -15.50 4.84 -1.52
CA PRO A 161 -14.57 3.71 -1.39
C PRO A 161 -13.77 3.43 -2.66
N ASN A 162 -14.38 3.59 -3.83
CA ASN A 162 -13.75 3.38 -5.12
C ASN A 162 -13.26 4.70 -5.71
N GLN A 163 -11.93 4.91 -5.72
CA GLN A 163 -11.34 6.19 -6.14
C GLN A 163 -11.46 6.45 -7.66
N PHE A 164 -11.57 5.42 -8.49
CA PHE A 164 -11.93 5.61 -9.91
C PHE A 164 -13.30 6.28 -10.05
N ARG A 165 -14.29 5.81 -9.27
CA ARG A 165 -15.62 6.42 -9.24
C ARG A 165 -15.57 7.84 -8.67
N GLN A 166 -14.71 8.10 -7.69
CA GLN A 166 -14.49 9.44 -7.15
C GLN A 166 -14.04 10.43 -8.23
N VAL A 167 -13.06 10.05 -9.06
CA VAL A 167 -12.59 10.87 -10.19
C VAL A 167 -13.70 11.05 -11.23
N LYS A 168 -14.47 10.02 -11.54
CA LYS A 168 -15.62 10.17 -12.47
C LYS A 168 -16.66 11.17 -11.97
N LEU A 169 -17.04 11.14 -10.68
CA LEU A 169 -17.96 12.13 -10.10
C LEU A 169 -17.45 13.56 -10.26
N PHE A 170 -16.14 13.75 -10.16
CA PHE A 170 -15.50 15.05 -10.36
C PHE A 170 -15.56 15.50 -11.83
N LEU A 171 -15.15 14.65 -12.77
CA LEU A 171 -15.18 14.96 -14.20
C LEU A 171 -16.61 15.20 -14.72
N GLU A 172 -17.59 14.51 -14.14
CA GLU A 172 -19.03 14.71 -14.42
C GLU A 172 -19.62 15.96 -13.70
N LYS A 173 -18.79 16.76 -13.01
CA LYS A 173 -19.20 17.96 -12.24
C LYS A 173 -20.25 17.70 -11.15
N ARG A 174 -20.35 16.44 -10.68
CA ARG A 174 -21.23 16.06 -9.56
C ARG A 174 -20.71 16.59 -8.23
N VAL A 175 -19.40 16.74 -8.11
CA VAL A 175 -18.68 17.40 -7.01
C VAL A 175 -17.79 18.48 -7.58
N GLU A 176 -17.47 19.49 -6.78
CA GLU A 176 -16.65 20.63 -7.18
C GLU A 176 -15.18 20.41 -6.85
N VAL A 177 -14.93 19.64 -5.80
CA VAL A 177 -13.59 19.37 -5.29
C VAL A 177 -13.45 17.87 -4.98
N VAL A 178 -12.32 17.29 -5.36
CA VAL A 178 -11.90 15.96 -4.86
C VAL A 178 -10.70 16.10 -3.94
N VAL A 179 -10.69 15.28 -2.88
CA VAL A 179 -9.57 15.17 -1.94
C VAL A 179 -9.01 13.76 -2.02
N MET A 180 -7.79 13.64 -2.55
CA MET A 180 -7.11 12.37 -2.76
C MET A 180 -5.61 12.56 -3.00
N ASP A 181 -4.87 11.48 -3.09
CA ASP A 181 -3.45 11.52 -3.50
C ASP A 181 -3.32 11.94 -4.96
N ILE A 182 -2.32 12.78 -5.25
CA ILE A 182 -2.11 13.34 -6.59
C ILE A 182 -1.74 12.28 -7.64
N ASN A 183 -0.96 11.26 -7.28
CA ASN A 183 -0.58 10.21 -8.23
C ASN A 183 -1.77 9.30 -8.57
N ILE A 184 -2.64 9.03 -7.58
CA ILE A 184 -3.87 8.29 -7.80
C ILE A 184 -4.82 9.08 -8.71
N PHE A 185 -4.95 10.40 -8.49
CA PHE A 185 -5.74 11.27 -9.35
C PHE A 185 -5.24 11.23 -10.79
N ASN A 186 -3.95 11.46 -11.01
CA ASN A 186 -3.34 11.49 -12.34
C ASN A 186 -3.52 10.15 -13.05
N TYR A 187 -3.33 9.03 -12.35
CA TYR A 187 -3.55 7.70 -12.93
C TYR A 187 -4.99 7.52 -13.42
N TYR A 188 -5.97 7.89 -12.61
CA TYR A 188 -7.37 7.71 -12.99
C TYR A 188 -7.85 8.75 -14.00
N LEU A 189 -7.31 9.96 -14.00
CA LEU A 189 -7.56 10.95 -15.04
C LEU A 189 -7.09 10.42 -16.41
N GLU A 190 -5.85 9.91 -16.47
CA GLU A 190 -5.32 9.28 -17.68
C GLU A 190 -6.14 8.06 -18.12
N LYS A 191 -6.62 7.25 -17.17
CA LYS A 191 -7.46 6.08 -17.45
C LYS A 191 -8.84 6.46 -18.05
N VAL A 192 -9.39 7.61 -17.65
CA VAL A 192 -10.71 8.09 -18.14
C VAL A 192 -10.59 8.81 -19.48
N GLU A 193 -9.61 9.69 -19.63
CA GLU A 193 -9.48 10.58 -20.78
C GLU A 193 -8.40 10.15 -21.79
N GLY A 194 -7.60 9.15 -21.45
CA GLY A 194 -6.44 8.72 -22.24
C GLY A 194 -5.18 9.54 -21.91
N PRO A 195 -4.04 9.20 -22.57
CA PRO A 195 -2.72 9.78 -22.27
C PRO A 195 -2.61 11.27 -22.60
N ASN A 196 -3.57 11.81 -23.36
CA ASN A 196 -3.65 13.23 -23.71
C ASN A 196 -4.84 13.90 -23.01
N ALA A 197 -5.01 13.64 -21.73
CA ALA A 197 -6.07 14.24 -20.92
C ALA A 197 -6.12 15.75 -21.14
N LYS A 198 -7.30 16.28 -21.48
CA LYS A 198 -7.52 17.70 -21.76
C LYS A 198 -8.10 18.47 -20.57
N THR A 199 -8.60 17.74 -19.57
CA THR A 199 -9.14 18.37 -18.38
C THR A 199 -8.05 19.10 -17.62
N GLU A 200 -8.15 20.41 -17.56
CA GLU A 200 -7.27 21.26 -16.76
C GLU A 200 -7.80 21.38 -15.33
N VAL A 201 -6.90 21.20 -14.36
CA VAL A 201 -7.22 21.26 -12.94
C VAL A 201 -6.32 22.23 -12.19
N ASP A 202 -6.83 22.80 -11.12
CA ASP A 202 -6.07 23.49 -10.09
C ASP A 202 -5.83 22.54 -8.91
N ILE A 203 -4.56 22.44 -8.48
CA ILE A 203 -4.13 21.58 -7.38
C ILE A 203 -3.83 22.43 -6.16
N HIS A 204 -4.54 22.17 -5.06
CA HIS A 204 -4.43 22.91 -3.80
C HIS A 204 -3.69 22.06 -2.77
N TYR A 205 -2.44 22.44 -2.46
CA TYR A 205 -1.56 21.74 -1.52
C TYR A 205 -1.85 22.16 -0.07
N ILE A 206 -3.05 21.86 0.42
CA ILE A 206 -3.52 22.21 1.77
C ILE A 206 -3.26 21.12 2.82
N PHE A 207 -2.71 19.99 2.41
CA PHE A 207 -2.36 18.89 3.30
C PHE A 207 -0.84 18.69 3.35
N PRO A 208 -0.28 18.34 4.51
CA PRO A 208 1.09 17.90 4.59
C PRO A 208 1.29 16.56 3.86
N ARG A 209 2.53 16.24 3.53
CA ARG A 209 2.89 14.88 3.09
C ARG A 209 2.49 13.87 4.16
N ASN A 210 1.95 12.74 3.75
CA ASN A 210 1.39 11.73 4.65
C ASN A 210 2.18 10.43 4.54
N PRO A 211 3.13 10.17 5.47
CA PRO A 211 3.87 8.93 5.49
C PRO A 211 2.98 7.78 5.96
N TYR A 212 3.11 6.64 5.28
CA TYR A 212 2.39 5.41 5.61
C TYR A 212 3.33 4.27 5.93
N SER A 213 2.93 3.50 6.92
CA SER A 213 3.61 2.33 7.47
C SER A 213 2.79 1.07 7.26
N LEU A 214 3.44 -0.07 7.46
CA LEU A 214 2.79 -1.35 7.71
C LEU A 214 2.57 -1.49 9.22
N ALA A 215 1.40 -1.93 9.65
CA ALA A 215 1.16 -2.27 11.04
C ALA A 215 1.08 -3.79 11.18
N PHE A 216 1.94 -4.36 12.01
CA PHE A 216 1.89 -5.77 12.39
C PHE A 216 1.11 -5.97 13.68
N LYS A 217 0.36 -7.06 13.77
CA LYS A 217 -0.28 -7.48 15.01
C LYS A 217 0.74 -7.96 16.04
N ASP A 218 1.76 -8.72 15.60
CA ASP A 218 2.88 -9.16 16.42
C ASP A 218 4.09 -8.26 16.19
N THR A 219 4.51 -7.53 17.22
CA THR A 219 5.60 -6.56 17.17
C THR A 219 6.96 -7.17 16.83
N LYS A 220 7.12 -8.51 16.96
CA LYS A 220 8.36 -9.20 16.59
C LYS A 220 8.78 -8.97 15.14
N TYR A 221 7.82 -8.69 14.23
CA TYR A 221 8.11 -8.45 12.81
C TYR A 221 8.56 -7.02 12.50
N VAL A 222 8.28 -6.04 13.38
CA VAL A 222 8.52 -4.62 13.09
C VAL A 222 10.01 -4.32 12.88
N LYS A 223 10.87 -4.72 13.81
CA LYS A 223 12.32 -4.47 13.72
C LYS A 223 12.96 -5.18 12.53
N PRO A 224 12.74 -6.48 12.28
CA PRO A 224 13.26 -7.15 11.08
C PRO A 224 12.76 -6.49 9.78
N PHE A 225 11.49 -6.12 9.71
CA PHE A 225 10.93 -5.41 8.55
C PHE A 225 11.66 -4.09 8.29
N ASN A 226 11.83 -3.26 9.32
CA ASN A 226 12.52 -1.97 9.20
C ASN A 226 13.98 -2.15 8.74
N TYR A 227 14.66 -3.17 9.23
CA TYR A 227 16.03 -3.50 8.81
C TYR A 227 16.10 -3.81 7.29
N HIS A 228 15.26 -4.72 6.81
CA HIS A 228 15.24 -5.08 5.39
C HIS A 228 14.69 -3.95 4.51
N LEU A 229 13.73 -3.16 5.00
CA LEU A 229 13.24 -1.98 4.31
C LEU A 229 14.35 -0.94 4.07
N ALA A 230 15.17 -0.68 5.10
CA ALA A 230 16.28 0.26 4.97
C ALA A 230 17.30 -0.18 3.91
N ILE A 231 17.67 -1.48 3.90
CA ILE A 231 18.56 -2.05 2.89
C ILE A 231 17.93 -1.93 1.50
N PHE A 232 16.66 -2.29 1.35
CA PHE A 232 15.98 -2.23 0.07
C PHE A 232 15.92 -0.81 -0.50
N LYS A 233 15.65 0.20 0.32
CA LYS A 233 15.59 1.61 -0.12
C LYS A 233 16.90 2.14 -0.72
N GLU A 234 18.03 1.56 -0.35
CA GLU A 234 19.36 1.91 -0.90
C GLU A 234 19.72 1.10 -2.16
N SER A 235 18.86 0.18 -2.57
CA SER A 235 19.16 -0.75 -3.68
C SER A 235 18.79 -0.18 -5.06
N PRO A 236 19.45 -0.63 -6.15
CA PRO A 236 19.04 -0.31 -7.52
C PRO A 236 17.63 -0.80 -7.84
N GLU A 237 17.20 -1.92 -7.25
CA GLU A 237 15.89 -2.53 -7.44
C GLU A 237 14.77 -1.59 -6.92
N TYR A 238 15.00 -0.89 -5.82
CA TYR A 238 14.07 0.11 -5.31
C TYR A 238 13.95 1.29 -6.28
N GLN A 239 15.06 1.76 -6.86
CA GLN A 239 15.04 2.83 -7.85
C GLN A 239 14.30 2.39 -9.12
N ALA A 240 14.51 1.15 -9.58
CA ALA A 240 13.77 0.57 -10.70
C ALA A 240 12.26 0.49 -10.40
N LEU A 241 11.89 0.11 -9.17
CA LEU A 241 10.50 0.04 -8.74
C LEU A 241 9.83 1.42 -8.74
N LEU A 242 10.52 2.46 -8.26
CA LEU A 242 10.02 3.85 -8.33
C LEU A 242 9.78 4.29 -9.77
N GLN A 243 10.73 4.00 -10.67
CA GLN A 243 10.61 4.34 -12.10
C GLN A 243 9.46 3.58 -12.77
N GLN A 244 9.30 2.30 -12.50
CA GLN A 244 8.21 1.46 -13.03
C GLN A 244 6.84 2.07 -12.73
N TYR A 245 6.65 2.61 -11.53
CA TYR A 245 5.40 3.21 -11.08
C TYR A 245 5.36 4.74 -11.25
N LYS A 246 6.34 5.34 -11.92
CA LYS A 246 6.48 6.80 -12.14
C LYS A 246 6.41 7.61 -10.83
N LEU A 247 6.93 7.06 -9.75
CA LEU A 247 7.00 7.71 -8.44
C LEU A 247 8.36 8.38 -8.26
N GLN A 248 8.37 9.51 -7.55
CA GLN A 248 9.61 10.18 -7.18
C GLN A 248 10.21 9.52 -5.94
N SER A 249 11.53 9.58 -5.78
CA SER A 249 12.23 9.18 -4.57
C SER A 249 11.64 9.92 -3.36
N GLN A 250 11.39 9.18 -2.27
CA GLN A 250 10.63 9.65 -1.10
C GLN A 250 11.54 9.81 0.13
#